data_68bade9fb5f4d164ad691ceecd617347
#
_entry.id   68bade9fb5f4d164ad691ceecd617347
#
_cell.length_a   1.000
_cell.length_b   1.000
_cell.length_c   1.000
_cell.angle_alpha   90.00
_cell.angle_beta   90.00
_cell.angle_gamma   90.00
#
_symmetry.space_group_name_H-M   'P 1'
#
loop_
_entity.id
_entity.type
_entity.pdbx_description
1 polymer ?
#
loop_
_entity_poly.entity_id
_entity_poly.type
_entity_poly.pdbx_seq_one_letter_code
_entity_poly.pdbx_strand_id
1 'polypeptide(L)'
;MKLFGQGRAAVADDAVTAERLGWGPRRRSLPEPELVLAPRPGDPRREPWVAPPWYRPGLGLEALRRRPRSRGSWTYLAGVPGVVSGLARLAEPTRKRGWSVGLAGLGRVGGVAATALAAAPSRVSGIRELVIHDVDAANQQRWLLELGSIARWRGSGELPLVRTGTPEEIFRRCDAFLFAATRGVPPLGTSGEVRLVQLTPNRAILRGFLAEARRAAYSGLVLIVSDPVEWLAQAVFLDSNSDGEGRFAGEGIAPERIAGLGLGVMWARALAAARRRGWGETVARRGAVYGPHSTEVVAFDDVAAPDRDRSARLSRAARECNFKVRELGHLPYVGPGVSSVGLMLPPLLAGREALASVFTDAIYFGAPARLKEGLYPTARPMADEVWTALAGLHARLLAQARGLGLLWT
;
A
#
# COMPACT_ATOMS: atom_id res chain seq x y z
N MET A 1 -20.63 -16.33 -17.62
CA MET A 1 -19.38 -15.57 -17.67
C MET A 1 -18.45 -16.23 -18.67
N LYS A 2 -18.07 -15.53 -19.71
CA LYS A 2 -17.06 -15.97 -20.68
C LYS A 2 -15.70 -15.42 -20.23
N LEU A 3 -14.67 -16.26 -20.23
CA LEU A 3 -13.31 -15.85 -19.92
C LEU A 3 -12.45 -15.92 -21.18
N PHE A 4 -11.66 -14.88 -21.38
CA PHE A 4 -10.64 -14.80 -22.42
C PHE A 4 -9.28 -14.66 -21.73
N GLY A 5 -8.24 -15.31 -22.20
CA GLY A 5 -6.94 -15.12 -21.63
C GLY A 5 -5.98 -16.28 -21.79
N GLN A 6 -4.74 -16.04 -21.39
CA GLN A 6 -3.65 -17.00 -21.43
C GLN A 6 -2.98 -17.12 -20.06
N GLY A 7 -2.47 -18.31 -19.75
CA GLY A 7 -1.71 -18.52 -18.53
C GLY A 7 -2.51 -18.16 -17.29
N ARG A 8 -2.00 -17.22 -16.49
CA ARG A 8 -2.50 -16.84 -15.16
C ARG A 8 -3.49 -15.68 -15.16
N ALA A 9 -3.74 -15.04 -16.31
CA ALA A 9 -4.63 -13.89 -16.43
C ALA A 9 -5.79 -14.16 -17.39
N ALA A 10 -6.92 -13.51 -17.14
CA ALA A 10 -8.11 -13.56 -17.98
C ALA A 10 -8.88 -12.24 -17.96
N VAL A 11 -9.66 -11.97 -19.01
CA VAL A 11 -10.68 -10.91 -19.06
C VAL A 11 -12.05 -11.58 -19.02
N ALA A 12 -12.92 -11.09 -18.14
CA ALA A 12 -14.29 -11.59 -18.02
C ALA A 12 -15.24 -10.78 -18.91
N ASP A 13 -16.04 -11.48 -19.71
CA ASP A 13 -17.16 -10.96 -20.51
C ASP A 13 -16.84 -9.74 -21.43
N ASP A 14 -15.56 -9.44 -21.68
CA ASP A 14 -15.13 -8.33 -22.54
C ASP A 14 -14.23 -8.83 -23.67
N ALA A 15 -14.86 -9.19 -24.79
CA ALA A 15 -14.18 -9.68 -25.97
C ALA A 15 -13.32 -8.58 -26.65
N VAL A 16 -13.74 -7.31 -26.61
CA VAL A 16 -13.02 -6.19 -27.23
C VAL A 16 -11.69 -5.94 -26.53
N THR A 17 -11.69 -5.94 -25.19
CA THR A 17 -10.44 -5.81 -24.43
C THR A 17 -9.56 -7.04 -24.59
N ALA A 18 -10.15 -8.24 -24.61
CA ALA A 18 -9.42 -9.48 -24.86
C ALA A 18 -8.71 -9.47 -26.23
N GLU A 19 -9.39 -9.02 -27.26
CA GLU A 19 -8.82 -8.88 -28.60
C GLU A 19 -7.66 -7.88 -28.64
N ARG A 20 -7.81 -6.72 -28.00
CA ARG A 20 -6.73 -5.72 -27.86
C ARG A 20 -5.49 -6.27 -27.14
N LEU A 21 -5.67 -7.23 -26.24
CA LEU A 21 -4.59 -7.92 -25.52
C LEU A 21 -4.05 -9.14 -26.28
N GLY A 22 -4.62 -9.48 -27.43
CA GLY A 22 -4.30 -10.71 -28.17
C GLY A 22 -4.74 -11.97 -27.44
N TRP A 23 -5.76 -11.90 -26.58
CA TRP A 23 -6.25 -13.01 -25.79
C TRP A 23 -7.51 -13.64 -26.39
N GLY A 24 -7.38 -14.89 -26.79
CA GLY A 24 -8.51 -15.71 -27.28
C GLY A 24 -9.38 -16.28 -26.14
N PRO A 25 -10.48 -16.96 -26.49
CA PRO A 25 -11.33 -17.67 -25.55
C PRO A 25 -10.51 -18.66 -24.70
N ARG A 26 -10.71 -18.62 -23.39
CA ARG A 26 -9.98 -19.46 -22.46
C ARG A 26 -10.46 -20.91 -22.55
N ARG A 27 -9.54 -21.83 -22.67
CA ARG A 27 -9.86 -23.26 -22.68
C ARG A 27 -10.31 -23.72 -21.29
N ARG A 28 -11.36 -24.55 -21.22
CA ARG A 28 -11.89 -25.09 -19.95
C ARG A 28 -10.90 -25.96 -19.19
N SER A 29 -9.92 -26.54 -19.88
CA SER A 29 -8.87 -27.38 -19.30
C SER A 29 -7.76 -26.62 -18.59
N LEU A 30 -7.71 -25.28 -18.71
CA LEU A 30 -6.71 -24.48 -17.98
C LEU A 30 -7.13 -24.29 -16.53
N PRO A 31 -6.15 -24.23 -15.59
CA PRO A 31 -6.42 -23.88 -14.20
C PRO A 31 -7.16 -22.56 -14.10
N GLU A 32 -7.93 -22.35 -13.02
CA GLU A 32 -8.58 -21.06 -12.77
C GLU A 32 -7.57 -19.91 -12.82
N PRO A 33 -7.90 -18.78 -13.46
CA PRO A 33 -6.97 -17.67 -13.59
C PRO A 33 -6.68 -17.06 -12.22
N GLU A 34 -5.45 -16.64 -12.01
CA GLU A 34 -5.04 -15.93 -10.77
C GLU A 34 -5.40 -14.45 -10.82
N LEU A 35 -5.53 -13.88 -12.01
CA LEU A 35 -5.99 -12.53 -12.25
C LEU A 35 -7.15 -12.53 -13.23
N VAL A 36 -8.27 -11.93 -12.84
CA VAL A 36 -9.40 -11.71 -13.74
C VAL A 36 -9.65 -10.21 -13.83
N LEU A 37 -9.56 -9.69 -15.05
CA LEU A 37 -9.93 -8.32 -15.37
C LEU A 37 -11.42 -8.29 -15.65
N ALA A 38 -12.15 -7.47 -14.92
CA ALA A 38 -13.60 -7.37 -15.06
C ALA A 38 -14.01 -6.08 -15.77
N PRO A 39 -15.12 -6.08 -16.49
CA PRO A 39 -15.65 -4.86 -17.08
C PRO A 39 -15.94 -3.83 -15.97
N ARG A 40 -15.86 -2.57 -16.36
CA ARG A 40 -16.12 -1.41 -15.50
C ARG A 40 -17.49 -1.54 -14.84
N PRO A 41 -17.64 -1.34 -13.52
CA PRO A 41 -18.94 -1.23 -12.89
C PRO A 41 -19.68 0.01 -13.43
N GLY A 42 -21.01 -0.02 -13.40
CA GLY A 42 -21.85 1.13 -13.67
C GLY A 42 -21.54 2.32 -12.75
N ASP A 43 -22.14 3.48 -13.00
CA ASP A 43 -21.93 4.69 -12.20
C ASP A 43 -22.21 4.40 -10.71
N PRO A 44 -21.20 4.46 -9.83
CA PRO A 44 -21.35 4.12 -8.41
C PRO A 44 -22.27 5.08 -7.63
N ARG A 45 -22.67 6.21 -8.24
CA ARG A 45 -23.68 7.12 -7.66
C ARG A 45 -25.10 6.61 -7.84
N ARG A 46 -25.34 5.72 -8.80
CA ARG A 46 -26.63 5.08 -9.04
C ARG A 46 -26.75 3.75 -8.31
N GLU A 47 -25.63 3.09 -8.08
CA GLU A 47 -25.52 1.87 -7.32
C GLU A 47 -24.48 2.10 -6.22
N PRO A 48 -24.84 2.05 -4.92
CA PRO A 48 -23.84 2.04 -3.89
C PRO A 48 -22.80 0.96 -4.25
N TRP A 49 -21.53 1.25 -4.04
CA TRP A 49 -20.41 0.37 -4.40
C TRP A 49 -20.55 -0.97 -3.65
N VAL A 50 -21.51 -1.73 -4.07
CA VAL A 50 -21.62 -3.14 -3.77
C VAL A 50 -20.76 -3.82 -4.81
N ALA A 51 -19.64 -4.37 -4.37
CA ALA A 51 -18.85 -5.22 -5.22
C ALA A 51 -19.80 -6.17 -5.94
N PRO A 52 -19.77 -6.22 -7.30
CA PRO A 52 -20.65 -7.13 -8.01
C PRO A 52 -20.56 -8.52 -7.38
N PRO A 53 -21.64 -9.34 -7.39
CA PRO A 53 -21.65 -10.65 -6.72
C PRO A 53 -20.48 -11.58 -7.12
N TRP A 54 -19.87 -11.33 -8.28
CA TRP A 54 -18.71 -12.05 -8.81
C TRP A 54 -17.36 -11.41 -8.41
N TYR A 55 -17.33 -10.19 -7.86
CA TYR A 55 -16.12 -9.47 -7.44
C TYR A 55 -15.67 -9.86 -6.03
N ARG A 56 -16.10 -10.92 -5.50
CA ARG A 56 -16.00 -11.19 -4.07
C ARG A 56 -14.70 -11.73 -3.49
N PRO A 57 -13.76 -12.32 -4.15
CA PRO A 57 -12.75 -12.95 -3.33
C PRO A 57 -11.43 -12.19 -3.29
N GLY A 58 -11.13 -11.64 -2.17
CA GLY A 58 -9.81 -11.16 -1.81
C GLY A 58 -9.73 -9.70 -1.38
N LEU A 59 -10.76 -8.90 -1.66
CA LEU A 59 -10.80 -7.47 -1.33
C LEU A 59 -11.75 -7.12 -0.18
N GLY A 60 -12.58 -8.03 0.27
CA GLY A 60 -13.44 -7.83 1.42
C GLY A 60 -12.71 -8.05 2.75
N LEU A 61 -13.22 -7.46 3.82
CA LEU A 61 -12.68 -7.66 5.18
C LEU A 61 -12.64 -9.15 5.56
N GLU A 62 -13.58 -9.97 5.06
CA GLU A 62 -13.59 -11.43 5.24
C GLU A 62 -12.32 -12.13 4.75
N ALA A 63 -11.58 -11.53 3.81
CA ALA A 63 -10.30 -12.05 3.34
C ALA A 63 -9.22 -12.09 4.43
N LEU A 64 -9.36 -11.32 5.50
CA LEU A 64 -8.48 -11.38 6.67
C LEU A 64 -8.68 -12.66 7.49
N ARG A 65 -9.86 -13.23 7.47
CA ARG A 65 -10.25 -14.40 8.27
C ARG A 65 -10.22 -15.70 7.48
N ARG A 66 -10.68 -15.69 6.26
CA ARG A 66 -10.85 -16.89 5.41
C ARG A 66 -10.18 -16.71 4.08
N ARG A 67 -9.45 -17.72 3.63
CA ARG A 67 -9.00 -17.74 2.24
C ARG A 67 -10.23 -17.73 1.32
N PRO A 68 -10.26 -16.86 0.31
CA PRO A 68 -11.32 -16.88 -0.68
C PRO A 68 -11.44 -18.27 -1.30
N ARG A 69 -12.64 -18.71 -1.56
CA ARG A 69 -12.89 -20.03 -2.19
C ARG A 69 -12.39 -20.09 -3.64
N SER A 70 -12.36 -18.95 -4.35
CA SER A 70 -11.75 -18.82 -5.65
C SER A 70 -10.26 -18.53 -5.53
N ARG A 71 -9.46 -19.13 -6.38
CA ARG A 71 -8.00 -18.92 -6.42
C ARG A 71 -7.60 -17.67 -7.21
N GLY A 72 -8.55 -16.98 -7.84
CA GLY A 72 -8.32 -15.83 -8.70
C GLY A 72 -8.47 -14.50 -7.96
N SER A 73 -7.68 -13.54 -8.35
CA SER A 73 -7.83 -12.13 -7.99
C SER A 73 -8.62 -11.43 -9.07
N TRP A 74 -9.56 -10.58 -8.66
CA TRP A 74 -10.39 -9.81 -9.57
C TRP A 74 -10.03 -8.34 -9.45
N THR A 75 -9.84 -7.68 -10.57
CA THR A 75 -9.64 -6.24 -10.64
C THR A 75 -10.49 -5.62 -11.74
N TYR A 76 -10.76 -4.34 -11.62
CA TYR A 76 -11.50 -3.62 -12.66
C TYR A 76 -10.61 -3.33 -13.85
N LEU A 77 -11.21 -3.42 -15.03
CA LEU A 77 -10.64 -2.82 -16.22
C LEU A 77 -10.70 -1.30 -16.06
N ALA A 78 -9.59 -0.70 -15.72
CA ALA A 78 -9.39 0.70 -15.97
C ALA A 78 -9.43 0.90 -17.49
N GLY A 79 -10.31 1.79 -17.99
CA GLY A 79 -10.58 1.95 -19.42
C GLY A 79 -9.40 2.45 -20.27
N VAL A 80 -8.21 2.62 -19.64
CA VAL A 80 -7.00 3.06 -20.33
C VAL A 80 -6.21 1.86 -20.82
N PRO A 81 -6.00 1.70 -22.13
CA PRO A 81 -5.28 0.55 -22.70
C PRO A 81 -3.90 0.30 -22.08
N GLY A 82 -3.19 1.35 -21.68
CA GLY A 82 -1.89 1.25 -21.01
C GLY A 82 -1.97 0.60 -19.63
N VAL A 83 -3.01 0.86 -18.86
CA VAL A 83 -3.24 0.26 -17.54
C VAL A 83 -3.52 -1.23 -17.68
N VAL A 84 -4.36 -1.62 -18.63
CA VAL A 84 -4.67 -3.02 -18.92
C VAL A 84 -3.41 -3.78 -19.36
N SER A 85 -2.62 -3.20 -20.25
CA SER A 85 -1.35 -3.80 -20.69
C SER A 85 -0.32 -3.88 -19.57
N GLY A 86 -0.31 -2.94 -18.65
CA GLY A 86 0.52 -2.95 -17.47
C GLY A 86 0.12 -4.03 -16.48
N LEU A 87 -1.18 -4.19 -16.22
CA LEU A 87 -1.73 -5.26 -15.40
C LEU A 87 -1.43 -6.64 -15.99
N ALA A 88 -1.56 -6.79 -17.31
CA ALA A 88 -1.21 -8.02 -18.01
C ALA A 88 0.29 -8.35 -17.88
N ARG A 89 1.18 -7.36 -18.01
CA ARG A 89 2.63 -7.52 -17.80
C ARG A 89 3.01 -7.91 -16.37
N LEU A 90 2.23 -7.49 -15.39
CA LEU A 90 2.46 -7.86 -13.99
C LEU A 90 1.97 -9.26 -13.64
N ALA A 91 1.06 -9.81 -14.42
CA ALA A 91 0.73 -11.24 -14.40
C ALA A 91 1.87 -12.12 -14.96
N GLU A 92 2.79 -11.54 -15.72
CA GLU A 92 4.03 -12.21 -16.11
C GLU A 92 5.07 -12.12 -14.96
N PRO A 93 5.91 -13.15 -14.76
CA PRO A 93 6.90 -13.10 -13.70
C PRO A 93 7.97 -12.03 -13.98
N THR A 94 7.70 -10.80 -13.62
CA THR A 94 8.59 -9.62 -13.70
C THR A 94 9.84 -9.78 -12.85
N ARG A 95 9.96 -10.87 -12.11
CA ARG A 95 11.00 -11.14 -11.12
C ARG A 95 12.43 -11.27 -11.66
N LYS A 96 12.61 -11.35 -12.98
CA LYS A 96 13.96 -11.60 -13.53
C LYS A 96 14.87 -10.38 -13.59
N ARG A 97 14.33 -9.16 -13.62
CA ARG A 97 15.14 -7.92 -13.77
C ARG A 97 15.27 -7.04 -12.54
N GLY A 98 14.57 -7.36 -11.45
CA GLY A 98 14.46 -6.50 -10.26
C GLY A 98 13.52 -5.31 -10.45
N TRP A 99 13.16 -4.68 -9.33
CA TRP A 99 12.24 -3.56 -9.27
C TRP A 99 12.94 -2.22 -9.44
N SER A 100 12.34 -1.30 -10.18
CA SER A 100 12.67 0.12 -10.16
C SER A 100 11.64 0.85 -9.31
N VAL A 101 12.12 1.58 -8.28
CA VAL A 101 11.29 2.24 -7.29
C VAL A 101 11.51 3.75 -7.37
N GLY A 102 10.45 4.51 -7.60
CA GLY A 102 10.46 5.97 -7.49
C GLY A 102 10.06 6.41 -6.08
N LEU A 103 10.71 7.41 -5.51
CA LEU A 103 10.38 7.98 -4.21
C LEU A 103 10.33 9.50 -4.31
N ALA A 104 9.20 10.09 -3.93
CA ALA A 104 9.02 11.54 -3.90
C ALA A 104 8.87 12.07 -2.47
N GLY A 105 9.62 13.13 -2.17
CA GLY A 105 9.70 13.76 -0.85
C GLY A 105 10.85 13.21 -0.02
N LEU A 106 11.95 13.95 0.03
CA LEU A 106 13.18 13.60 0.75
C LEU A 106 13.32 14.34 2.08
N GLY A 107 12.18 14.55 2.73
CA GLY A 107 12.12 15.04 4.09
C GLY A 107 12.50 13.96 5.12
N ARG A 108 12.11 14.17 6.39
CA ARG A 108 12.48 13.28 7.49
C ARG A 108 12.01 11.82 7.28
N VAL A 109 10.79 11.63 6.82
CA VAL A 109 10.23 10.29 6.58
C VAL A 109 10.82 9.67 5.32
N GLY A 110 10.76 10.40 4.20
CA GLY A 110 11.24 9.90 2.92
C GLY A 110 12.74 9.64 2.88
N GLY A 111 13.54 10.51 3.54
CA GLY A 111 14.97 10.31 3.65
C GLY A 111 15.35 9.03 4.41
N VAL A 112 14.68 8.76 5.54
CA VAL A 112 14.91 7.50 6.28
C VAL A 112 14.46 6.29 5.48
N ALA A 113 13.33 6.37 4.77
CA ALA A 113 12.88 5.29 3.89
C ALA A 113 13.85 5.06 2.72
N ALA A 114 14.31 6.14 2.07
CA ALA A 114 15.31 6.08 1.00
C ALA A 114 16.63 5.43 1.48
N THR A 115 17.11 5.81 2.66
CA THR A 115 18.31 5.21 3.28
C THR A 115 18.14 3.70 3.47
N ALA A 116 17.00 3.27 4.03
CA ALA A 116 16.72 1.85 4.25
C ALA A 116 16.67 1.05 2.94
N LEU A 117 16.10 1.64 1.87
CA LEU A 117 16.02 1.01 0.55
C LEU A 117 17.39 0.98 -0.15
N ALA A 118 18.14 2.09 -0.12
CA ALA A 118 19.44 2.17 -0.76
C ALA A 118 20.52 1.30 -0.07
N ALA A 119 20.41 1.12 1.25
CA ALA A 119 21.34 0.26 2.01
C ALA A 119 21.03 -1.25 1.87
N ALA A 120 19.87 -1.63 1.34
CA ALA A 120 19.50 -3.03 1.18
C ALA A 120 20.07 -3.62 -0.12
N PRO A 121 20.96 -4.64 -0.07
CA PRO A 121 21.51 -5.25 -1.28
C PRO A 121 20.44 -5.70 -2.26
N SER A 122 20.62 -5.42 -3.55
CA SER A 122 19.63 -5.69 -4.61
C SER A 122 19.20 -7.16 -4.67
N ARG A 123 20.12 -8.09 -4.40
CA ARG A 123 19.82 -9.53 -4.33
C ARG A 123 18.86 -9.91 -3.19
N VAL A 124 18.82 -9.09 -2.12
CA VAL A 124 17.96 -9.31 -0.95
C VAL A 124 16.67 -8.54 -1.07
N SER A 125 16.75 -7.29 -1.48
CA SER A 125 15.61 -6.39 -1.63
C SER A 125 14.79 -6.64 -2.90
N GLY A 126 15.42 -7.20 -3.94
CA GLY A 126 14.85 -7.26 -5.28
C GLY A 126 14.79 -5.90 -5.99
N ILE A 127 15.28 -4.83 -5.37
CA ILE A 127 15.31 -3.48 -5.93
C ILE A 127 16.66 -3.25 -6.64
N ARG A 128 16.60 -3.00 -7.93
CA ARG A 128 17.78 -2.69 -8.76
C ARG A 128 18.06 -1.20 -8.84
N GLU A 129 17.03 -0.38 -8.68
CA GLU A 129 17.11 1.05 -8.92
C GLU A 129 16.17 1.82 -7.98
N LEU A 130 16.66 2.92 -7.45
CA LEU A 130 15.90 3.90 -6.66
C LEU A 130 15.99 5.26 -7.33
N VAL A 131 14.87 5.76 -7.85
CA VAL A 131 14.77 7.10 -8.46
C VAL A 131 14.17 8.04 -7.42
N ILE A 132 14.97 9.02 -6.96
CA ILE A 132 14.55 9.96 -5.92
C ILE A 132 14.12 11.30 -6.51
N HIS A 133 13.10 11.91 -5.93
CA HIS A 133 12.58 13.21 -6.31
C HIS A 133 12.30 14.08 -5.09
N ASP A 134 12.68 15.33 -5.15
CA ASP A 134 12.25 16.37 -4.23
C ASP A 134 11.97 17.66 -5.00
N VAL A 135 11.07 18.50 -4.50
CA VAL A 135 10.78 19.80 -5.07
C VAL A 135 11.96 20.76 -4.92
N ASP A 136 12.74 20.60 -3.86
CA ASP A 136 14.01 21.29 -3.64
C ASP A 136 15.14 20.55 -4.33
N ALA A 137 15.63 21.11 -5.44
CA ALA A 137 16.69 20.53 -6.23
C ALA A 137 18.02 20.37 -5.44
N ALA A 138 18.33 21.29 -4.54
CA ALA A 138 19.53 21.19 -3.71
C ALA A 138 19.40 20.04 -2.69
N ASN A 139 18.24 19.88 -2.07
CA ASN A 139 17.96 18.74 -1.21
C ASN A 139 18.00 17.42 -1.98
N GLN A 140 17.44 17.37 -3.19
CA GLN A 140 17.49 16.20 -4.06
C GLN A 140 18.94 15.81 -4.39
N GLN A 141 19.78 16.79 -4.75
CA GLN A 141 21.20 16.56 -5.04
C GLN A 141 21.97 16.10 -3.80
N ARG A 142 21.72 16.71 -2.64
CA ARG A 142 22.30 16.28 -1.37
C ARG A 142 22.00 14.80 -1.09
N TRP A 143 20.74 14.39 -1.25
CA TRP A 143 20.35 13.00 -1.03
C TRP A 143 20.96 12.03 -2.05
N LEU A 144 21.15 12.46 -3.30
CA LEU A 144 21.85 11.64 -4.30
C LEU A 144 23.30 11.34 -3.84
N LEU A 145 24.03 12.36 -3.38
CA LEU A 145 25.40 12.22 -2.90
C LEU A 145 25.49 11.35 -1.64
N GLU A 146 24.61 11.59 -0.67
CA GLU A 146 24.58 10.85 0.60
C GLU A 146 24.21 9.37 0.40
N LEU A 147 23.19 9.07 -0.39
CA LEU A 147 22.78 7.70 -0.65
C LEU A 147 23.81 6.95 -1.52
N GLY A 148 24.47 7.66 -2.44
CA GLY A 148 25.55 7.12 -3.25
C GLY A 148 26.83 6.83 -2.45
N SER A 149 26.96 7.42 -1.27
CA SER A 149 28.09 7.23 -0.35
C SER A 149 27.89 6.09 0.66
N ILE A 150 26.76 5.39 0.61
CA ILE A 150 26.51 4.25 1.50
C ILE A 150 27.52 3.13 1.17
N ALA A 151 28.37 2.82 2.15
CA ALA A 151 29.35 1.76 2.00
C ALA A 151 28.68 0.39 1.95
N ARG A 152 29.13 -0.46 1.02
CA ARG A 152 28.74 -1.85 0.99
C ARG A 152 29.81 -2.74 1.61
N TRP A 153 29.37 -3.75 2.31
CA TRP A 153 30.25 -4.79 2.80
C TRP A 153 30.72 -5.69 1.64
N ARG A 154 31.98 -6.03 1.60
CA ARG A 154 32.54 -6.94 0.58
C ARG A 154 31.80 -8.28 0.61
N GLY A 155 31.21 -8.69 -0.50
CA GLY A 155 30.41 -9.92 -0.60
C GLY A 155 28.92 -9.76 -0.27
N SER A 156 28.45 -8.58 0.17
CA SER A 156 27.01 -8.35 0.42
C SER A 156 26.16 -8.33 -0.86
N GLY A 157 26.77 -8.12 -2.02
CA GLY A 157 26.12 -7.89 -3.31
C GLY A 157 26.02 -6.41 -3.65
N GLU A 158 25.53 -6.10 -4.84
CA GLU A 158 25.36 -4.73 -5.29
C GLU A 158 24.20 -4.04 -4.57
N LEU A 159 24.38 -2.75 -4.26
CA LEU A 159 23.32 -1.88 -3.79
C LEU A 159 22.48 -1.41 -4.99
N PRO A 160 21.23 -0.98 -4.75
CA PRO A 160 20.42 -0.35 -5.80
C PRO A 160 21.14 0.87 -6.40
N LEU A 161 21.03 1.04 -7.72
CA LEU A 161 21.47 2.26 -8.37
C LEU A 161 20.56 3.41 -7.92
N VAL A 162 21.12 4.44 -7.30
CA VAL A 162 20.39 5.64 -6.91
C VAL A 162 20.60 6.72 -7.96
N ARG A 163 19.52 7.36 -8.38
CA ARG A 163 19.55 8.54 -9.24
C ARG A 163 18.41 9.49 -8.96
N THR A 164 18.54 10.73 -9.39
CA THR A 164 17.46 11.71 -9.41
C THR A 164 16.53 11.49 -10.60
N GLY A 165 15.30 11.98 -10.49
CA GLY A 165 14.34 11.98 -11.60
C GLY A 165 13.21 12.97 -11.37
N THR A 166 12.54 13.34 -12.46
CA THR A 166 11.29 14.11 -12.41
C THR A 166 10.09 13.20 -12.13
N PRO A 167 8.94 13.74 -11.73
CA PRO A 167 7.71 12.95 -11.61
C PRO A 167 7.35 12.20 -12.91
N GLU A 168 7.51 12.83 -14.06
CA GLU A 168 7.30 12.21 -15.37
C GLU A 168 8.20 10.98 -15.58
N GLU A 169 9.49 11.11 -15.30
CA GLU A 169 10.45 10.01 -15.43
C GLU A 169 10.13 8.87 -14.48
N ILE A 170 9.71 9.16 -13.25
CA ILE A 170 9.29 8.16 -12.27
C ILE A 170 8.12 7.34 -12.84
N PHE A 171 7.06 7.98 -13.32
CA PHE A 171 5.89 7.25 -13.81
C PHE A 171 6.10 6.54 -15.16
N ARG A 172 7.06 6.98 -15.94
CA ARG A 172 7.43 6.27 -17.18
C ARG A 172 8.34 5.07 -16.96
N ARG A 173 9.12 5.02 -15.88
CA ARG A 173 10.25 4.08 -15.73
C ARG A 173 10.16 3.20 -14.50
N CYS A 174 9.50 3.64 -13.43
CA CYS A 174 9.47 2.89 -12.18
C CYS A 174 8.28 1.93 -12.11
N ASP A 175 8.52 0.77 -11.54
CA ASP A 175 7.51 -0.26 -11.32
C ASP A 175 6.66 0.04 -10.07
N ALA A 176 7.20 0.81 -9.13
CA ALA A 176 6.52 1.26 -7.92
C ALA A 176 6.87 2.72 -7.61
N PHE A 177 5.90 3.46 -7.10
CA PHE A 177 6.05 4.86 -6.68
C PHE A 177 5.73 5.01 -5.19
N LEU A 178 6.67 5.52 -4.39
CA LEU A 178 6.50 5.86 -2.99
C LEU A 178 6.25 7.37 -2.84
N PHE A 179 5.11 7.70 -2.25
CA PHE A 179 4.76 9.08 -1.91
C PHE A 179 5.07 9.37 -0.44
N ALA A 180 6.13 10.15 -0.19
CA ALA A 180 6.60 10.58 1.13
C ALA A 180 6.63 12.11 1.28
N ALA A 181 6.10 12.85 0.30
CA ALA A 181 6.05 14.31 0.34
C ALA A 181 4.99 14.82 1.31
N THR A 182 5.28 15.92 1.99
CA THR A 182 4.36 16.58 2.93
C THR A 182 4.62 18.08 2.94
N ARG A 183 3.56 18.87 3.22
CA ARG A 183 3.69 20.32 3.48
C ARG A 183 4.31 20.64 4.84
N GLY A 184 4.39 19.65 5.72
CA GLY A 184 4.95 19.80 7.06
C GLY A 184 4.19 19.00 8.10
N VAL A 185 4.82 18.83 9.26
CA VAL A 185 4.20 18.18 10.41
C VAL A 185 3.64 19.28 11.32
N PRO A 186 2.38 19.18 11.77
CA PRO A 186 1.82 20.14 12.70
C PRO A 186 2.69 20.33 13.95
N PRO A 187 2.76 21.56 14.51
CA PRO A 187 3.58 21.84 15.68
C PRO A 187 3.12 21.06 16.92
N LEU A 188 3.96 21.04 17.94
CA LEU A 188 3.58 20.50 19.25
C LEU A 188 2.38 21.30 19.81
N GLY A 189 1.47 20.60 20.48
CA GLY A 189 0.26 21.21 21.05
C GLY A 189 -0.91 21.35 20.07
N THR A 190 -0.77 20.94 18.79
CA THR A 190 -1.92 20.87 17.89
C THR A 190 -2.95 19.88 18.44
N SER A 191 -4.18 20.35 18.62
CA SER A 191 -5.31 19.54 19.11
C SER A 191 -5.83 18.58 18.05
N GLY A 192 -6.43 17.48 18.49
CA GLY A 192 -7.05 16.47 17.61
C GLY A 192 -6.09 15.45 17.02
N GLU A 193 -6.54 14.70 16.01
CA GLU A 193 -5.70 13.72 15.29
C GLU A 193 -4.77 14.48 14.32
N VAL A 194 -3.55 14.68 14.78
CA VAL A 194 -2.51 15.48 14.11
C VAL A 194 -2.26 15.02 12.65
N ARG A 195 -2.52 13.75 12.35
CA ARG A 195 -2.34 13.23 10.99
C ARG A 195 -3.45 13.69 10.06
N LEU A 196 -4.70 13.78 10.53
CA LEU A 196 -5.82 14.22 9.69
C LEU A 196 -5.67 15.66 9.19
N VAL A 197 -5.07 16.53 9.97
CA VAL A 197 -4.80 17.93 9.56
C VAL A 197 -3.94 17.98 8.28
N GLN A 198 -3.14 16.96 8.04
CA GLN A 198 -2.26 16.88 6.88
C GLN A 198 -2.97 16.37 5.62
N LEU A 199 -4.20 15.86 5.71
CA LEU A 199 -4.90 15.25 4.57
C LEU A 199 -5.05 16.22 3.40
N THR A 200 -5.65 17.36 3.61
CA THR A 200 -5.92 18.33 2.52
C THR A 200 -4.64 18.84 1.85
N PRO A 201 -3.62 19.32 2.58
CA PRO A 201 -2.40 19.80 1.95
C PRO A 201 -1.61 18.69 1.25
N ASN A 202 -1.55 17.49 1.82
CA ASN A 202 -0.82 16.38 1.20
C ASN A 202 -1.57 15.80 -0.01
N ARG A 203 -2.92 15.75 0.04
CA ARG A 203 -3.75 15.38 -1.12
C ARG A 203 -3.54 16.36 -2.29
N ALA A 204 -3.39 17.66 -2.01
CA ALA A 204 -3.12 18.65 -3.05
C ALA A 204 -1.78 18.40 -3.75
N ILE A 205 -0.71 18.07 -3.00
CA ILE A 205 0.57 17.66 -3.57
C ILE A 205 0.40 16.37 -4.41
N LEU A 206 -0.27 15.38 -3.85
CA LEU A 206 -0.48 14.07 -4.47
C LEU A 206 -1.19 14.17 -5.82
N ARG A 207 -2.18 15.07 -5.96
CA ARG A 207 -2.88 15.32 -7.24
C ARG A 207 -1.94 15.74 -8.37
N GLY A 208 -0.89 16.49 -8.07
CA GLY A 208 0.15 16.82 -9.05
C GLY A 208 0.85 15.58 -9.59
N PHE A 209 1.22 14.65 -8.70
CA PHE A 209 1.81 13.37 -9.10
C PHE A 209 0.82 12.48 -9.86
N LEU A 210 -0.44 12.44 -9.45
CA LEU A 210 -1.47 11.65 -10.15
C LEU A 210 -1.76 12.19 -11.56
N ALA A 211 -1.61 13.48 -11.80
CA ALA A 211 -1.70 14.04 -13.14
C ALA A 211 -0.58 13.51 -14.05
N GLU A 212 0.66 13.42 -13.54
CA GLU A 212 1.77 12.81 -14.27
C GLU A 212 1.57 11.31 -14.49
N ALA A 213 1.09 10.60 -13.46
CA ALA A 213 0.77 9.18 -13.56
C ALA A 213 -0.27 8.92 -14.67
N ARG A 214 -1.30 9.78 -14.77
CA ARG A 214 -2.32 9.69 -15.82
C ARG A 214 -1.71 9.93 -17.21
N ARG A 215 -0.88 10.97 -17.39
CA ARG A 215 -0.18 11.23 -18.66
C ARG A 215 0.71 10.08 -19.11
N ALA A 216 1.36 9.42 -18.15
CA ALA A 216 2.21 8.27 -18.40
C ALA A 216 1.43 6.95 -18.57
N ALA A 217 0.11 6.93 -18.44
CA ALA A 217 -0.72 5.73 -18.35
C ALA A 217 -0.13 4.71 -17.34
N TYR A 218 0.23 5.21 -16.16
CA TYR A 218 0.95 4.45 -15.17
C TYR A 218 0.13 3.28 -14.62
N SER A 219 0.72 2.10 -14.66
CA SER A 219 0.10 0.86 -14.21
C SER A 219 0.87 0.17 -13.08
N GLY A 220 1.92 0.81 -12.56
CA GLY A 220 2.70 0.30 -11.43
C GLY A 220 1.99 0.45 -10.08
N LEU A 221 2.73 0.21 -9.00
CA LEU A 221 2.24 0.35 -7.64
C LEU A 221 2.34 1.81 -7.17
N VAL A 222 1.31 2.30 -6.48
CA VAL A 222 1.36 3.57 -5.75
C VAL A 222 1.30 3.28 -4.26
N LEU A 223 2.37 3.66 -3.55
CA LEU A 223 2.60 3.31 -2.17
C LEU A 223 2.69 4.59 -1.32
N ILE A 224 1.76 4.74 -0.39
CA ILE A 224 1.64 5.93 0.44
C ILE A 224 2.40 5.75 1.74
N VAL A 225 3.25 6.73 2.04
CA VAL A 225 4.06 6.81 3.26
C VAL A 225 3.70 8.04 4.09
N SER A 226 3.27 9.12 3.43
CA SER A 226 2.84 10.36 4.09
C SER A 226 1.54 10.18 4.86
N ASP A 227 1.43 10.89 5.99
CA ASP A 227 0.21 10.96 6.79
C ASP A 227 -0.87 11.85 6.14
N PRO A 228 -2.13 11.49 6.35
CA PRO A 228 -2.64 10.24 6.92
C PRO A 228 -2.65 9.11 5.88
N VAL A 229 -1.91 8.04 6.15
CA VAL A 229 -1.55 6.99 5.18
C VAL A 229 -2.77 6.40 4.46
N GLU A 230 -3.75 5.91 5.20
CA GLU A 230 -4.93 5.22 4.64
C GLU A 230 -5.83 6.18 3.85
N TRP A 231 -6.00 7.39 4.37
CA TRP A 231 -6.85 8.39 3.72
C TRP A 231 -6.21 8.96 2.46
N LEU A 232 -4.89 9.06 2.42
CA LEU A 232 -4.19 9.41 1.18
C LEU A 232 -4.21 8.26 0.18
N ALA A 233 -4.10 7.00 0.62
CA ALA A 233 -4.30 5.85 -0.27
C ALA A 233 -5.71 5.85 -0.87
N GLN A 234 -6.72 6.15 -0.05
CA GLN A 234 -8.10 6.33 -0.50
C GLN A 234 -8.24 7.49 -1.50
N ALA A 235 -7.55 8.61 -1.23
CA ALA A 235 -7.52 9.75 -2.14
C ALA A 235 -6.87 9.43 -3.49
N VAL A 236 -5.80 8.59 -3.51
CA VAL A 236 -5.23 8.09 -4.78
C VAL A 236 -6.28 7.38 -5.60
N PHE A 237 -7.01 6.45 -4.97
CA PHE A 237 -8.06 5.70 -5.65
C PHE A 237 -9.14 6.62 -6.22
N LEU A 238 -9.65 7.53 -5.41
CA LEU A 238 -10.69 8.48 -5.81
C LEU A 238 -10.20 9.44 -6.89
N ASP A 239 -9.11 10.17 -6.63
CA ASP A 239 -8.65 11.26 -7.50
C ASP A 239 -8.12 10.74 -8.84
N SER A 240 -7.50 9.55 -8.88
CA SER A 240 -7.06 8.95 -10.14
C SER A 240 -8.22 8.44 -11.00
N ASN A 241 -9.33 8.04 -10.38
CA ASN A 241 -10.50 7.49 -11.06
C ASN A 241 -11.64 8.51 -11.26
N SER A 242 -11.42 9.79 -10.94
CA SER A 242 -12.37 10.86 -11.19
C SER A 242 -12.10 11.55 -12.53
N ASP A 243 -13.17 11.93 -13.25
CA ASP A 243 -13.10 12.86 -14.38
C ASP A 243 -12.95 14.32 -13.91
N GLY A 244 -12.87 15.25 -14.87
CA GLY A 244 -12.77 16.69 -14.58
C GLY A 244 -13.95 17.29 -13.80
N GLU A 245 -15.08 16.58 -13.73
CA GLU A 245 -16.29 16.96 -12.99
C GLU A 245 -16.43 16.19 -11.65
N GLY A 246 -15.41 15.43 -11.28
CA GLY A 246 -15.41 14.62 -10.04
C GLY A 246 -16.28 13.37 -10.10
N ARG A 247 -16.75 12.97 -11.30
CA ARG A 247 -17.50 11.73 -11.49
C ARG A 247 -16.54 10.56 -11.64
N PHE A 248 -17.00 9.37 -11.26
CA PHE A 248 -16.19 8.17 -11.43
C PHE A 248 -15.96 7.86 -12.92
N ALA A 249 -14.74 7.95 -13.36
CA ALA A 249 -14.32 7.59 -14.71
C ALA A 249 -13.78 6.16 -14.82
N GLY A 250 -13.24 5.61 -13.75
CA GLY A 250 -12.68 4.25 -13.69
C GLY A 250 -11.48 4.04 -14.61
N GLU A 251 -10.75 5.09 -14.94
CA GLU A 251 -9.62 5.12 -15.86
C GLU A 251 -8.29 5.29 -15.13
N GLY A 252 -8.35 5.30 -13.81
CA GLY A 252 -7.21 5.52 -12.95
C GLY A 252 -6.54 4.25 -12.47
N ILE A 253 -5.90 4.36 -11.30
CA ILE A 253 -5.14 3.28 -10.69
C ILE A 253 -6.11 2.32 -10.00
N ALA A 254 -5.98 1.04 -10.31
CA ALA A 254 -6.80 0.00 -9.69
C ALA A 254 -6.54 -0.07 -8.18
N PRO A 255 -7.56 -0.33 -7.34
CA PRO A 255 -7.42 -0.29 -5.89
C PRO A 255 -6.36 -1.28 -5.37
N GLU A 256 -6.15 -2.41 -6.03
CA GLU A 256 -5.12 -3.40 -5.69
C GLU A 256 -3.69 -2.96 -6.08
N ARG A 257 -3.56 -1.81 -6.72
CA ARG A 257 -2.27 -1.20 -7.07
C ARG A 257 -1.86 -0.11 -6.09
N ILE A 258 -2.67 0.13 -5.08
CA ILE A 258 -2.45 1.18 -4.09
C ILE A 258 -2.32 0.53 -2.72
N ALA A 259 -1.35 0.98 -1.94
CA ALA A 259 -1.24 0.59 -0.53
C ALA A 259 -0.65 1.70 0.34
N GLY A 260 -0.93 1.61 1.63
CA GLY A 260 -0.25 2.39 2.66
C GLY A 260 0.85 1.57 3.36
N LEU A 261 1.98 2.18 3.67
CA LEU A 261 3.12 1.51 4.31
C LEU A 261 3.37 1.96 5.77
N GLY A 262 2.36 2.47 6.45
CA GLY A 262 2.47 2.94 7.85
C GLY A 262 2.40 1.84 8.91
N LEU A 263 1.75 0.72 8.62
CA LEU A 263 1.45 -0.32 9.61
C LEU A 263 2.69 -1.02 10.17
N GLY A 264 3.75 -1.16 9.38
CA GLY A 264 5.03 -1.73 9.82
C GLY A 264 5.65 -0.98 11.00
N VAL A 265 5.50 0.34 11.04
CA VAL A 265 5.96 1.18 12.17
C VAL A 265 5.16 0.86 13.44
N MET A 266 3.84 0.67 13.32
CA MET A 266 2.98 0.34 14.45
C MET A 266 3.31 -1.05 15.01
N TRP A 267 3.55 -2.02 14.14
CA TRP A 267 4.01 -3.35 14.52
C TRP A 267 5.36 -3.32 15.24
N ALA A 268 6.34 -2.59 14.71
CA ALA A 268 7.65 -2.47 15.32
C ALA A 268 7.57 -1.92 16.75
N ARG A 269 6.70 -0.95 17.00
CA ARG A 269 6.42 -0.37 18.33
C ARG A 269 5.78 -1.39 19.28
N ALA A 270 4.76 -2.11 18.81
CA ALA A 270 4.11 -3.17 19.59
C ALA A 270 5.10 -4.28 19.93
N LEU A 271 5.87 -4.75 18.95
CA LEU A 271 6.87 -5.81 19.15
C LEU A 271 8.00 -5.37 20.10
N ALA A 272 8.47 -4.14 20.01
CA ALA A 272 9.45 -3.59 20.94
C ALA A 272 8.90 -3.56 22.38
N ALA A 273 7.63 -3.23 22.56
CA ALA A 273 6.96 -3.28 23.86
C ALA A 273 6.79 -4.72 24.38
N ALA A 274 6.49 -5.67 23.50
CA ALA A 274 6.42 -7.08 23.83
C ALA A 274 7.78 -7.63 24.29
N ARG A 275 8.85 -7.32 23.56
CA ARG A 275 10.23 -7.74 23.90
C ARG A 275 10.64 -7.27 25.29
N ARG A 276 10.37 -6.02 25.64
CA ARG A 276 10.67 -5.47 26.98
C ARG A 276 9.92 -6.17 28.12
N ARG A 277 8.88 -6.97 27.81
CA ARG A 277 8.04 -7.71 28.76
C ARG A 277 8.22 -9.22 28.69
N GLY A 278 9.20 -9.72 27.93
CA GLY A 278 9.41 -11.15 27.75
C GLY A 278 8.40 -11.85 26.82
N TRP A 279 7.53 -11.10 26.12
CA TRP A 279 6.51 -11.68 25.23
C TRP A 279 6.94 -11.69 23.75
N GLY A 280 8.14 -11.21 23.47
CA GLY A 280 8.58 -10.90 22.11
C GLY A 280 8.51 -12.07 21.14
N GLU A 281 8.86 -13.27 21.56
CA GLU A 281 8.83 -14.46 20.70
C GLU A 281 7.41 -14.89 20.35
N THR A 282 6.53 -14.97 21.34
CA THR A 282 5.11 -15.31 21.14
C THR A 282 4.44 -14.30 20.19
N VAL A 283 4.61 -12.99 20.47
CA VAL A 283 4.01 -11.93 19.67
C VAL A 283 4.57 -11.93 18.25
N ALA A 284 5.87 -12.16 18.07
CA ALA A 284 6.48 -12.22 16.74
C ALA A 284 5.92 -13.35 15.87
N ARG A 285 5.59 -14.48 16.47
CA ARG A 285 5.08 -15.68 15.76
C ARG A 285 3.57 -15.65 15.55
N ARG A 286 2.81 -15.23 16.55
CA ARG A 286 1.35 -15.42 16.63
C ARG A 286 0.56 -14.13 16.66
N GLY A 287 1.24 -13.03 16.98
CA GLY A 287 0.64 -11.70 17.02
C GLY A 287 0.46 -11.09 15.64
N ALA A 288 -0.35 -10.05 15.61
CA ALA A 288 -0.51 -9.18 14.44
C ALA A 288 -1.00 -7.79 14.84
N VAL A 289 -0.87 -6.86 13.90
CA VAL A 289 -1.39 -5.51 14.01
C VAL A 289 -2.34 -5.25 12.84
N TYR A 290 -3.44 -4.55 13.11
CA TYR A 290 -4.47 -4.22 12.14
C TYR A 290 -4.96 -2.79 12.31
N GLY A 291 -5.59 -2.26 11.26
CA GLY A 291 -6.18 -0.92 11.26
C GLY A 291 -5.23 0.15 10.75
N PRO A 292 -5.58 1.43 10.95
CA PRO A 292 -4.86 2.54 10.34
C PRO A 292 -3.54 2.87 11.05
N HIS A 293 -2.66 3.60 10.36
CA HIS A 293 -1.49 4.26 10.96
C HIS A 293 -1.91 5.45 11.84
N SER A 294 -2.78 5.20 12.82
CA SER A 294 -3.35 6.23 13.68
C SER A 294 -3.53 5.75 15.13
N THR A 295 -4.23 6.53 15.93
CA THR A 295 -4.61 6.18 17.30
C THR A 295 -5.65 5.05 17.39
N GLU A 296 -6.21 4.61 16.26
CA GLU A 296 -7.18 3.51 16.20
C GLU A 296 -6.56 2.15 15.89
N VAL A 297 -5.26 2.07 15.63
CA VAL A 297 -4.56 0.78 15.40
C VAL A 297 -4.78 -0.19 16.55
N VAL A 298 -4.97 -1.46 16.23
CA VAL A 298 -5.09 -2.53 17.22
C VAL A 298 -3.98 -3.58 17.01
N ALA A 299 -3.43 -4.07 18.12
CA ALA A 299 -2.41 -5.11 18.13
C ALA A 299 -2.88 -6.27 19.02
N PHE A 300 -2.68 -7.47 18.53
CA PHE A 300 -2.97 -8.71 19.27
C PHE A 300 -1.67 -9.46 19.53
N ASP A 301 -1.53 -10.00 20.72
CA ASP A 301 -0.38 -10.84 21.10
C ASP A 301 -0.43 -12.23 20.46
N ASP A 302 -1.63 -12.75 20.27
CA ASP A 302 -1.96 -13.96 19.52
C ASP A 302 -3.32 -13.75 18.84
N VAL A 303 -3.41 -13.90 17.53
CA VAL A 303 -4.67 -13.69 16.81
C VAL A 303 -5.64 -14.87 16.92
N ALA A 304 -5.14 -16.06 17.25
CA ALA A 304 -5.95 -17.27 17.41
C ALA A 304 -6.47 -17.46 18.84
N ALA A 305 -5.74 -16.95 19.83
CA ALA A 305 -6.07 -17.05 21.26
C ALA A 305 -5.52 -15.80 21.99
N PRO A 306 -6.13 -14.62 21.80
CA PRO A 306 -5.60 -13.37 22.34
C PRO A 306 -5.74 -13.30 23.86
N ASP A 307 -4.67 -12.86 24.51
CA ASP A 307 -4.73 -12.35 25.88
C ASP A 307 -5.19 -10.88 25.81
N ARG A 308 -6.30 -10.58 26.45
CA ARG A 308 -6.94 -9.27 26.39
C ARG A 308 -6.06 -8.15 26.93
N ASP A 309 -5.40 -8.40 28.07
CA ASP A 309 -4.57 -7.38 28.72
C ASP A 309 -3.26 -7.16 27.97
N ARG A 310 -2.62 -8.21 27.46
CA ARG A 310 -1.43 -8.08 26.63
C ARG A 310 -1.74 -7.33 25.34
N SER A 311 -2.80 -7.73 24.64
CA SER A 311 -3.24 -7.08 23.40
C SER A 311 -3.56 -5.61 23.61
N ALA A 312 -4.24 -5.25 24.71
CA ALA A 312 -4.51 -3.86 25.07
C ALA A 312 -3.21 -3.05 25.32
N ARG A 313 -2.25 -3.65 26.04
CA ARG A 313 -0.93 -3.02 26.28
C ARG A 313 -0.13 -2.83 25.01
N LEU A 314 -0.15 -3.81 24.09
CA LEU A 314 0.52 -3.70 22.79
C LEU A 314 -0.10 -2.63 21.91
N SER A 315 -1.43 -2.59 21.84
CA SER A 315 -2.16 -1.55 21.11
C SER A 315 -1.85 -0.16 21.64
N ARG A 316 -1.84 0.02 22.96
CA ARG A 316 -1.46 1.27 23.60
C ARG A 316 -0.03 1.67 23.26
N ALA A 317 0.92 0.73 23.35
CA ALA A 317 2.31 1.01 23.03
C ALA A 317 2.52 1.45 21.58
N ALA A 318 1.80 0.84 20.62
CA ALA A 318 1.83 1.23 19.23
C ALA A 318 1.31 2.66 19.02
N ARG A 319 0.21 3.02 19.67
CA ARG A 319 -0.45 4.33 19.57
C ARG A 319 0.35 5.46 20.20
N GLU A 320 0.86 5.25 21.42
CA GLU A 320 1.44 6.29 22.26
C GLU A 320 2.92 6.56 21.97
N CYS A 321 3.64 5.66 21.35
CA CYS A 321 5.09 5.79 21.15
C CYS A 321 5.48 7.12 20.48
N ASN A 322 4.73 7.56 19.49
CA ASN A 322 5.00 8.82 18.80
C ASN A 322 4.79 10.04 19.71
N PHE A 323 3.77 10.02 20.55
CA PHE A 323 3.50 11.09 21.50
C PHE A 323 4.64 11.20 22.52
N LYS A 324 5.07 10.06 23.08
CA LYS A 324 6.22 10.01 24.01
C LYS A 324 7.50 10.55 23.40
N VAL A 325 7.78 10.24 22.13
CA VAL A 325 8.95 10.78 21.43
C VAL A 325 8.82 12.31 21.27
N ARG A 326 7.62 12.80 20.97
CA ARG A 326 7.37 14.25 20.85
C ARG A 326 7.48 14.97 22.18
N GLU A 327 7.01 14.38 23.28
CA GLU A 327 7.09 14.90 24.63
C GLU A 327 8.55 15.08 25.11
N LEU A 328 9.48 14.27 24.62
CA LEU A 328 10.92 14.45 24.90
C LEU A 328 11.50 15.73 24.30
N GLY A 329 10.79 16.41 23.41
CA GLY A 329 11.16 17.72 22.87
C GLY A 329 12.36 17.76 21.93
N HIS A 330 13.01 16.62 21.65
CA HIS A 330 14.18 16.57 20.76
C HIS A 330 13.79 16.39 19.30
N LEU A 331 14.39 17.18 18.44
CA LEU A 331 14.24 17.05 16.98
C LEU A 331 15.35 16.15 16.39
N PRO A 332 15.04 15.39 15.34
CA PRO A 332 13.74 15.25 14.69
C PRO A 332 12.80 14.28 15.45
N TYR A 333 11.50 14.57 15.48
CA TYR A 333 10.50 13.66 16.06
C TYR A 333 10.27 12.38 15.23
N VAL A 334 10.73 12.39 14.00
CA VAL A 334 10.75 11.23 13.11
C VAL A 334 12.17 10.70 13.06
N GLY A 335 12.34 9.48 13.45
CA GLY A 335 13.66 8.86 13.57
C GLY A 335 13.70 7.44 12.99
N PRO A 336 14.68 6.64 13.43
CA PRO A 336 14.97 5.32 12.86
C PRO A 336 13.80 4.36 12.78
N GLY A 337 12.77 4.49 13.63
CA GLY A 337 11.56 3.65 13.58
C GLY A 337 10.82 3.71 12.25
N VAL A 338 10.95 4.82 11.52
CA VAL A 338 10.34 4.99 10.19
C VAL A 338 11.06 4.16 9.12
N SER A 339 12.29 3.69 9.37
CA SER A 339 12.96 2.74 8.48
C SER A 339 12.12 1.48 8.22
N SER A 340 11.20 1.15 9.14
CA SER A 340 10.22 0.08 8.96
C SER A 340 9.42 0.22 7.67
N VAL A 341 9.22 1.43 7.15
CA VAL A 341 8.58 1.65 5.83
C VAL A 341 9.44 1.05 4.72
N GLY A 342 10.71 1.41 4.67
CA GLY A 342 11.67 0.85 3.71
C GLY A 342 11.89 -0.65 3.88
N LEU A 343 11.83 -1.17 5.13
CA LEU A 343 12.00 -2.60 5.43
C LEU A 343 10.79 -3.47 5.07
N MET A 344 9.58 -2.90 5.01
CA MET A 344 8.37 -3.64 4.59
C MET A 344 8.26 -3.77 3.07
N LEU A 345 8.88 -2.88 2.31
CA LEU A 345 8.74 -2.88 0.85
C LEU A 345 9.43 -4.08 0.17
N PRO A 346 10.69 -4.44 0.43
CA PRO A 346 11.34 -5.58 -0.21
C PRO A 346 10.58 -6.91 -0.08
N PRO A 347 10.12 -7.34 1.11
CA PRO A 347 9.34 -8.55 1.23
C PRO A 347 8.01 -8.46 0.47
N LEU A 348 7.35 -7.31 0.46
CA LEU A 348 6.12 -7.09 -0.29
C LEU A 348 6.35 -7.26 -1.79
N LEU A 349 7.37 -6.60 -2.34
CA LEU A 349 7.74 -6.71 -3.76
C LEU A 349 8.17 -8.14 -4.16
N ALA A 350 8.73 -8.89 -3.22
CA ALA A 350 9.06 -10.32 -3.40
C ALA A 350 7.83 -11.24 -3.30
N GLY A 351 6.62 -10.72 -3.13
CA GLY A 351 5.38 -11.49 -2.94
C GLY A 351 5.33 -12.24 -1.61
N ARG A 352 6.18 -11.86 -0.65
CA ARG A 352 6.12 -12.35 0.73
C ARG A 352 5.14 -11.53 1.54
N GLU A 353 4.73 -12.05 2.69
CA GLU A 353 3.87 -11.33 3.60
C GLU A 353 4.62 -10.13 4.19
N ALA A 354 3.99 -8.97 4.15
CA ALA A 354 4.42 -7.74 4.80
C ALA A 354 3.21 -7.01 5.37
N LEU A 355 3.43 -5.93 6.09
CA LEU A 355 2.37 -5.13 6.70
C LEU A 355 2.10 -3.91 5.82
N ALA A 356 0.88 -3.83 5.30
CA ALA A 356 0.45 -2.73 4.44
C ALA A 356 -1.04 -2.46 4.62
N SER A 357 -1.46 -1.24 4.36
CA SER A 357 -2.88 -0.90 4.26
C SER A 357 -3.32 -1.17 2.84
N VAL A 358 -4.21 -2.13 2.66
CA VAL A 358 -4.73 -2.59 1.38
C VAL A 358 -6.24 -2.38 1.29
N PHE A 359 -6.76 -2.35 0.09
CA PHE A 359 -8.19 -2.12 -0.13
C PHE A 359 -9.02 -3.29 0.39
N THR A 360 -10.01 -2.98 1.24
CA THR A 360 -10.94 -3.94 1.84
C THR A 360 -12.36 -3.35 1.80
N ASP A 361 -13.24 -3.99 1.04
CA ASP A 361 -14.59 -3.50 0.76
C ASP A 361 -14.59 -2.11 0.07
N ALA A 362 -14.50 -1.02 0.80
CA ALA A 362 -14.56 0.33 0.26
C ALA A 362 -13.44 1.28 0.75
N ILE A 363 -12.58 0.81 1.65
CA ILE A 363 -11.51 1.60 2.26
C ILE A 363 -10.18 0.85 2.31
N TYR A 364 -9.09 1.59 2.49
CA TYR A 364 -7.79 1.00 2.79
C TYR A 364 -7.69 0.67 4.28
N PHE A 365 -7.38 -0.57 4.58
CA PHE A 365 -7.29 -1.10 5.93
C PHE A 365 -5.96 -1.81 6.14
N GLY A 366 -5.26 -1.47 7.22
CA GLY A 366 -3.97 -2.05 7.55
C GLY A 366 -4.08 -3.49 8.01
N ALA A 367 -3.31 -4.38 7.38
CA ALA A 367 -3.29 -5.81 7.65
C ALA A 367 -1.98 -6.46 7.16
N PRO A 368 -1.68 -7.70 7.56
CA PRO A 368 -0.77 -8.56 6.81
C PRO A 368 -1.25 -8.69 5.36
N ALA A 369 -0.38 -8.44 4.40
CA ALA A 369 -0.71 -8.39 2.99
C ALA A 369 0.38 -9.02 2.13
N ARG A 370 0.05 -9.37 0.90
CA ARG A 370 0.96 -9.89 -0.12
C ARG A 370 0.70 -9.24 -1.46
N LEU A 371 1.77 -9.01 -2.18
CA LEU A 371 1.71 -8.70 -3.61
C LEU A 371 1.71 -10.01 -4.40
N LYS A 372 0.69 -10.18 -5.21
CA LYS A 372 0.61 -11.18 -6.28
C LYS A 372 0.44 -10.41 -7.59
N GLU A 373 -0.68 -10.57 -8.26
CA GLU A 373 -1.13 -9.73 -9.39
C GLU A 373 -1.57 -8.34 -8.91
N GLY A 374 -1.92 -8.21 -7.64
CA GLY A 374 -2.29 -7.02 -6.88
C GLY A 374 -1.94 -7.18 -5.41
N LEU A 375 -2.22 -6.15 -4.63
CA LEU A 375 -2.00 -6.10 -3.19
C LEU A 375 -3.26 -6.59 -2.46
N TYR A 376 -3.14 -7.72 -1.76
CA TYR A 376 -4.27 -8.37 -1.10
C TYR A 376 -3.95 -8.69 0.36
N PRO A 377 -4.96 -8.64 1.23
CA PRO A 377 -4.78 -9.07 2.60
C PRO A 377 -4.48 -10.56 2.67
N THR A 378 -3.72 -10.97 3.67
CA THR A 378 -3.41 -12.37 3.95
C THR A 378 -4.36 -12.90 5.02
N ALA A 379 -5.10 -13.96 4.69
CA ALA A 379 -5.97 -14.63 5.64
C ALA A 379 -5.17 -15.34 6.74
N ARG A 380 -5.61 -15.15 7.98
CA ARG A 380 -5.11 -15.87 9.17
C ARG A 380 -6.29 -16.44 9.95
N PRO A 381 -6.21 -17.68 10.45
CA PRO A 381 -7.14 -18.15 11.45
C PRO A 381 -7.12 -17.19 12.65
N MET A 382 -8.27 -16.75 13.11
CA MET A 382 -8.38 -15.83 14.24
C MET A 382 -9.60 -16.15 15.11
N ALA A 383 -9.49 -15.81 16.39
CA ALA A 383 -10.59 -15.92 17.33
C ALA A 383 -11.76 -15.00 16.95
N ASP A 384 -12.97 -15.37 17.35
CA ASP A 384 -14.18 -14.59 17.06
C ASP A 384 -14.13 -13.19 17.70
N GLU A 385 -13.54 -13.05 18.85
CA GLU A 385 -13.35 -11.74 19.50
C GLU A 385 -12.40 -10.82 18.71
N VAL A 386 -11.32 -11.38 18.11
CA VAL A 386 -10.44 -10.63 17.20
C VAL A 386 -11.23 -10.17 15.99
N TRP A 387 -11.98 -11.08 15.36
CA TRP A 387 -12.84 -10.76 14.22
C TRP A 387 -13.84 -9.65 14.54
N THR A 388 -14.55 -9.76 15.66
CA THR A 388 -15.52 -8.76 16.10
C THR A 388 -14.89 -7.39 16.30
N ALA A 389 -13.71 -7.34 16.90
CA ALA A 389 -12.96 -6.10 17.08
C ALA A 389 -12.55 -5.46 15.73
N LEU A 390 -12.08 -6.28 14.77
CA LEU A 390 -11.70 -5.81 13.43
C LEU A 390 -12.91 -5.33 12.63
N ALA A 391 -14.02 -6.06 12.66
CA ALA A 391 -15.27 -5.66 11.98
C ALA A 391 -15.80 -4.34 12.54
N GLY A 392 -15.81 -4.17 13.85
CA GLY A 392 -16.19 -2.92 14.50
C GLY A 392 -15.27 -1.75 14.17
N LEU A 393 -13.96 -1.99 14.12
CA LEU A 393 -12.98 -0.98 13.70
C LEU A 393 -13.19 -0.58 12.23
N HIS A 394 -13.35 -1.55 11.34
CA HIS A 394 -13.57 -1.29 9.91
C HIS A 394 -14.85 -0.47 9.67
N ALA A 395 -15.94 -0.81 10.38
CA ALA A 395 -17.19 -0.05 10.29
C ALA A 395 -17.04 1.41 10.72
N ARG A 396 -16.27 1.68 11.80
CA ARG A 396 -15.98 3.06 12.24
C ARG A 396 -15.15 3.81 11.21
N LEU A 397 -14.11 3.17 10.65
CA LEU A 397 -13.27 3.80 9.61
C LEU A 397 -14.07 4.07 8.34
N LEU A 398 -15.00 3.19 7.97
CA LEU A 398 -15.90 3.41 6.84
C LEU A 398 -16.80 4.64 7.07
N ALA A 399 -17.34 4.78 8.28
CA ALA A 399 -18.12 5.97 8.65
C ALA A 399 -17.26 7.24 8.62
N GLN A 400 -16.01 7.18 9.10
CA GLN A 400 -15.07 8.29 9.04
C GLN A 400 -14.71 8.66 7.59
N ALA A 401 -14.44 7.70 6.72
CA ALA A 401 -14.20 7.93 5.29
C ALA A 401 -15.36 8.66 4.62
N ARG A 402 -16.60 8.28 4.97
CA ARG A 402 -17.82 8.96 4.50
C ARG A 402 -17.85 10.42 4.97
N GLY A 403 -17.59 10.66 6.25
CA GLY A 403 -17.54 12.02 6.81
C GLY A 403 -16.44 12.90 6.21
N LEU A 404 -15.35 12.31 5.73
CA LEU A 404 -14.26 13.00 5.06
C LEU A 404 -14.48 13.19 3.54
N GLY A 405 -15.59 12.74 2.97
CA GLY A 405 -15.84 12.77 1.53
C GLY A 405 -14.85 11.86 0.74
N LEU A 406 -14.40 10.79 1.35
CA LEU A 406 -13.44 9.83 0.77
C LEU A 406 -14.12 8.54 0.29
N LEU A 407 -15.41 8.56 0.08
CA LEU A 407 -16.18 7.51 -0.57
C LEU A 407 -16.94 8.11 -1.76
N TRP A 408 -17.22 7.28 -2.75
CA TRP A 408 -18.19 7.64 -3.80
C TRP A 408 -19.58 7.70 -3.15
N THR A 409 -20.25 8.82 -3.31
CA THR A 409 -21.66 9.05 -2.84
C THR A 409 -22.62 8.85 -3.99
#